data_40eba685ff2bfd3e7e0fb15a30b7abf7
#
_entry.id   40eba685ff2bfd3e7e0fb15a30b7abf7
#
_cell.length_a   1.000
_cell.length_b   1.000
_cell.length_c   1.000
_cell.angle_alpha   90.00
_cell.angle_beta   90.00
_cell.angle_gamma   90.00
#
_symmetry.space_group_name_H-M   'P 1'
#
loop_
_entity.id
_entity.type
_entity.pdbx_description
1 polymer ?
#
loop_
_entity_poly.entity_id
_entity_poly.type
_entity_poly.pdbx_seq_one_letter_code
_entity_poly.pdbx_strand_id
1 'polypeptide(L)'
;MNRTFRIAYAATAAAATIAGSAGDRRSAAITKPLPIALLAARVAAGARRRPVADTVALASVVGFSALGDRFMLQEEFEHDDPATKDRFLRRGATSFAGAQLSYAVAMWRAGARPTVRSVTPRVGVLAESATVLSRHRPALLPVLGTYGNTLATMSALATDVPAPQPRLRAGGWFFLLSDLAIINRRHLVTDTRLRVAGEAWVLASYFTAQYLLIGGLAER
;
A
#
# COMPACT_ATOMS: atom_id res chain seq x y z
N MET A 1 19.13 8.59 -1.21
CA MET A 1 19.30 7.14 -0.84
C MET A 1 20.57 6.60 -1.44
N ASN A 2 21.44 5.92 -0.63
CA ASN A 2 22.67 5.32 -1.12
C ASN A 2 22.40 4.03 -1.96
N ARG A 3 23.40 3.61 -2.74
CA ARG A 3 23.28 2.45 -3.64
C ARG A 3 23.00 1.14 -2.88
N THR A 4 23.66 0.95 -1.75
CA THR A 4 23.51 -0.26 -0.92
C THR A 4 22.08 -0.44 -0.41
N PHE A 5 21.46 0.63 0.11
CA PHE A 5 20.06 0.59 0.55
C PHE A 5 19.10 0.25 -0.59
N ARG A 6 19.31 0.82 -1.78
CA ARG A 6 18.48 0.53 -2.95
C ARG A 6 18.55 -0.94 -3.35
N ILE A 7 19.75 -1.51 -3.35
CA ILE A 7 19.97 -2.94 -3.67
C ILE A 7 19.32 -3.81 -2.60
N ALA A 8 19.57 -3.54 -1.31
CA ALA A 8 18.97 -4.32 -0.21
C ALA A 8 17.43 -4.28 -0.26
N TYR A 9 16.85 -3.11 -0.48
CA TYR A 9 15.41 -2.97 -0.61
C TYR A 9 14.86 -3.76 -1.81
N ALA A 10 15.46 -3.60 -2.98
CA ALA A 10 15.04 -4.33 -4.18
C ALA A 10 15.13 -5.84 -4.00
N ALA A 11 16.21 -6.33 -3.38
CA ALA A 11 16.39 -7.75 -3.11
C ALA A 11 15.33 -8.30 -2.14
N THR A 12 15.04 -7.59 -1.04
CA THR A 12 14.01 -8.01 -0.08
C THR A 12 12.61 -7.94 -0.67
N ALA A 13 12.30 -6.91 -1.45
CA ALA A 13 11.03 -6.78 -2.15
C ALA A 13 10.83 -7.90 -3.19
N ALA A 14 11.88 -8.23 -3.95
CA ALA A 14 11.83 -9.35 -4.90
C ALA A 14 11.62 -10.69 -4.18
N ALA A 15 12.35 -10.95 -3.10
CA ALA A 15 12.18 -12.16 -2.30
C ALA A 15 10.76 -12.28 -1.74
N ALA A 16 10.19 -11.17 -1.20
CA ALA A 16 8.84 -11.14 -0.69
C ALA A 16 7.79 -11.36 -1.79
N THR A 17 8.02 -10.80 -2.98
CA THR A 17 7.15 -10.98 -4.15
C THR A 17 7.16 -12.45 -4.61
N ILE A 18 8.33 -13.06 -4.76
CA ILE A 18 8.47 -14.45 -5.16
C ILE A 18 7.80 -15.39 -4.14
N ALA A 19 8.10 -15.22 -2.86
CA ALA A 19 7.52 -16.05 -1.80
C ALA A 19 5.99 -15.92 -1.71
N GLY A 20 5.47 -14.70 -1.81
CA GLY A 20 4.02 -14.46 -1.77
C GLY A 20 3.31 -15.03 -3.00
N SER A 21 3.83 -14.80 -4.20
CA SER A 21 3.24 -15.33 -5.43
C SER A 21 3.33 -16.86 -5.57
N ALA A 22 4.33 -17.48 -4.93
CA ALA A 22 4.44 -18.93 -4.84
C ALA A 22 3.47 -19.58 -3.83
N GLY A 23 2.80 -18.77 -2.98
CA GLY A 23 1.86 -19.27 -1.97
C GLY A 23 2.55 -20.02 -0.81
N ASP A 24 3.85 -19.82 -0.60
CA ASP A 24 4.57 -20.43 0.53
C ASP A 24 4.44 -19.54 1.79
N ARG A 25 3.58 -19.98 2.70
CA ARG A 25 3.30 -19.28 3.96
C ARG A 25 4.55 -18.99 4.79
N ARG A 26 5.48 -19.95 4.90
CA ARG A 26 6.68 -19.79 5.74
C ARG A 26 7.62 -18.74 5.14
N SER A 27 7.94 -18.88 3.87
CA SER A 27 8.81 -17.93 3.17
C SER A 27 8.16 -16.53 3.10
N ALA A 28 6.84 -16.45 2.86
CA ALA A 28 6.11 -15.18 2.86
C ALA A 28 6.12 -14.52 4.25
N ALA A 29 5.93 -15.28 5.34
CA ALA A 29 5.95 -14.74 6.70
C ALA A 29 7.33 -14.18 7.09
N ILE A 30 8.41 -14.73 6.56
CA ILE A 30 9.78 -14.26 6.81
C ILE A 30 10.12 -13.06 5.90
N THR A 31 9.76 -13.12 4.63
CA THR A 31 10.25 -12.15 3.64
C THR A 31 9.38 -10.89 3.55
N LYS A 32 8.04 -10.99 3.67
CA LYS A 32 7.13 -9.82 3.57
C LYS A 32 7.45 -8.68 4.56
N PRO A 33 7.89 -8.92 5.82
CA PRO A 33 8.25 -7.83 6.73
C PRO A 33 9.56 -7.11 6.38
N LEU A 34 10.46 -7.71 5.60
CA LEU A 34 11.80 -7.17 5.39
C LEU A 34 11.81 -5.81 4.67
N PRO A 35 11.05 -5.59 3.57
CA PRO A 35 11.02 -4.28 2.92
C PRO A 35 10.54 -3.16 3.84
N ILE A 36 9.47 -3.38 4.62
CA ILE A 36 8.95 -2.35 5.53
C ILE A 36 9.91 -2.11 6.71
N ALA A 37 10.61 -3.14 7.19
CA ALA A 37 11.63 -3.01 8.23
C ALA A 37 12.81 -2.15 7.76
N LEU A 38 13.26 -2.31 6.50
CA LEU A 38 14.29 -1.45 5.92
C LEU A 38 13.83 0.01 5.83
N LEU A 39 12.57 0.24 5.43
CA LEU A 39 11.99 1.59 5.41
C LEU A 39 11.86 2.17 6.82
N ALA A 40 11.49 1.36 7.82
CA ALA A 40 11.47 1.74 9.24
C ALA A 40 12.85 2.21 9.71
N ALA A 41 13.89 1.42 9.46
CA ALA A 41 15.27 1.77 9.80
C ALA A 41 15.70 3.10 9.15
N ARG A 42 15.31 3.32 7.89
CA ARG A 42 15.58 4.58 7.19
C ARG A 42 14.84 5.76 7.81
N VAL A 43 13.56 5.60 8.17
CA VAL A 43 12.78 6.64 8.84
C VAL A 43 13.43 7.00 10.19
N ALA A 44 13.82 6.00 10.97
CA ALA A 44 14.48 6.17 12.27
C ALA A 44 15.84 6.88 12.12
N ALA A 45 16.68 6.46 11.17
CA ALA A 45 17.98 7.07 10.93
C ALA A 45 17.91 8.56 10.56
N GLY A 46 16.83 9.00 9.94
CA GLY A 46 16.61 10.41 9.60
C GLY A 46 15.83 11.22 10.63
N ALA A 47 15.36 10.61 11.71
CA ALA A 47 14.42 11.23 12.66
C ALA A 47 14.94 12.53 13.29
N ARG A 48 16.23 12.56 13.65
CA ARG A 48 16.85 13.73 14.26
C ARG A 48 17.03 14.95 13.33
N ARG A 49 16.88 14.72 12.03
CA ARG A 49 17.09 15.78 11.00
C ARG A 49 15.76 16.34 10.46
N ARG A 50 14.63 15.79 10.91
CA ARG A 50 13.30 16.17 10.46
C ARG A 50 12.48 16.77 11.60
N PRO A 51 11.49 17.63 11.28
CA PRO A 51 10.51 18.06 12.27
C PRO A 51 9.84 16.85 12.93
N VAL A 52 9.55 16.95 14.23
CA VAL A 52 8.96 15.87 15.02
C VAL A 52 7.66 15.39 14.38
N ALA A 53 6.79 16.30 13.94
CA ALA A 53 5.51 15.94 13.34
C ALA A 53 5.66 15.13 12.03
N ASP A 54 6.68 15.41 11.22
CA ASP A 54 6.94 14.66 9.99
C ASP A 54 7.55 13.29 10.30
N THR A 55 8.37 13.22 11.35
CA THR A 55 8.91 11.94 11.85
C THR A 55 7.77 11.05 12.39
N VAL A 56 6.85 11.61 13.18
CA VAL A 56 5.67 10.90 13.69
C VAL A 56 4.80 10.41 12.56
N ALA A 57 4.50 11.26 11.56
CA ALA A 57 3.70 10.85 10.41
C ALA A 57 4.34 9.67 9.65
N LEU A 58 5.66 9.73 9.37
CA LEU A 58 6.37 8.63 8.72
C LEU A 58 6.47 7.37 9.57
N ALA A 59 6.65 7.50 10.88
CA ALA A 59 6.64 6.35 11.79
C ALA A 59 5.26 5.69 11.83
N SER A 60 4.17 6.49 11.84
CA SER A 60 2.79 6.01 11.75
C SER A 60 2.53 5.27 10.43
N VAL A 61 3.01 5.82 9.30
CA VAL A 61 2.96 5.14 7.99
C VAL A 61 3.55 3.74 8.09
N VAL A 62 4.78 3.65 8.60
CA VAL A 62 5.49 2.36 8.70
C VAL A 62 4.78 1.40 9.66
N GLY A 63 4.36 1.87 10.83
CA GLY A 63 3.67 1.05 11.82
C GLY A 63 2.34 0.51 11.30
N PHE A 64 1.50 1.36 10.73
CA PHE A 64 0.22 0.95 10.16
C PHE A 64 0.38 0.05 8.93
N SER A 65 1.38 0.30 8.07
CA SER A 65 1.67 -0.58 6.94
C SER A 65 2.12 -1.97 7.41
N ALA A 66 3.00 -2.06 8.41
CA ALA A 66 3.44 -3.33 8.97
C ALA A 66 2.28 -4.14 9.58
N LEU A 67 1.36 -3.46 10.27
CA LEU A 67 0.13 -4.08 10.79
C LEU A 67 -0.78 -4.56 9.66
N GLY A 68 -0.95 -3.73 8.62
CA GLY A 68 -1.71 -4.08 7.43
C GLY A 68 -1.15 -5.32 6.73
N ASP A 69 0.17 -5.34 6.48
CA ASP A 69 0.87 -6.48 5.87
C ASP A 69 0.70 -7.77 6.68
N ARG A 70 0.76 -7.67 8.02
CA ARG A 70 0.54 -8.82 8.91
C ARG A 70 -0.88 -9.37 8.78
N PHE A 71 -1.91 -8.51 8.79
CA PHE A 71 -3.29 -8.95 8.64
C PHE A 71 -3.58 -9.50 7.25
N MET A 72 -3.03 -8.90 6.20
CA MET A 72 -3.17 -9.41 4.84
C MET A 72 -2.48 -10.76 4.67
N LEU A 73 -1.31 -10.98 5.32
CA LEU A 73 -0.67 -12.30 5.34
C LEU A 73 -1.57 -13.35 6.03
N GLN A 74 -2.19 -13.00 7.16
CA GLN A 74 -3.13 -13.91 7.84
C GLN A 74 -4.37 -14.18 7.00
N GLU A 75 -4.91 -13.18 6.34
CA GLU A 75 -6.06 -13.30 5.44
C GLU A 75 -5.77 -14.20 4.25
N GLU A 76 -4.60 -14.06 3.64
CA GLU A 76 -4.19 -14.83 2.46
C GLU A 76 -4.15 -16.33 2.73
N PHE A 77 -3.66 -16.71 3.91
CA PHE A 77 -3.49 -18.12 4.31
C PHE A 77 -4.61 -18.65 5.21
N GLU A 78 -5.70 -17.89 5.39
CA GLU A 78 -6.91 -18.38 6.03
C GLU A 78 -7.80 -19.02 4.97
N HIS A 79 -7.99 -20.34 5.04
CA HIS A 79 -8.76 -21.10 4.06
C HIS A 79 -9.98 -21.76 4.67
N ASP A 80 -9.97 -22.00 5.99
CA ASP A 80 -10.95 -22.84 6.66
C ASP A 80 -12.18 -22.05 7.13
N ASP A 81 -12.02 -20.78 7.54
CA ASP A 81 -13.10 -19.95 8.06
C ASP A 81 -13.25 -18.63 7.29
N PRO A 82 -14.26 -18.51 6.40
CA PRO A 82 -14.55 -17.29 5.67
C PRO A 82 -14.79 -16.06 6.57
N ALA A 83 -15.38 -16.25 7.76
CA ALA A 83 -15.65 -15.15 8.67
C ALA A 83 -14.34 -14.61 9.30
N THR A 84 -13.44 -15.51 9.64
CA THR A 84 -12.09 -15.14 10.11
C THR A 84 -11.28 -14.48 9.00
N LYS A 85 -11.36 -14.98 7.78
CA LYS A 85 -10.75 -14.36 6.60
C LYS A 85 -11.23 -12.92 6.40
N ASP A 86 -12.53 -12.69 6.46
CA ASP A 86 -13.13 -11.36 6.36
C ASP A 86 -12.71 -10.43 7.51
N ARG A 87 -12.58 -10.97 8.70
CA ARG A 87 -12.08 -10.22 9.87
C ARG A 87 -10.64 -9.75 9.67
N PHE A 88 -9.76 -10.61 9.15
CA PHE A 88 -8.40 -10.21 8.82
C PHE A 88 -8.35 -9.18 7.69
N LEU A 89 -9.15 -9.34 6.64
CA LEU A 89 -9.26 -8.37 5.56
C LEU A 89 -9.71 -7.00 6.08
N ARG A 90 -10.75 -6.94 6.93
CA ARG A 90 -11.22 -5.68 7.55
C ARG A 90 -10.13 -5.03 8.40
N ARG A 91 -9.40 -5.80 9.21
CA ARG A 91 -8.28 -5.29 10.04
C ARG A 91 -7.13 -4.79 9.17
N GLY A 92 -6.78 -5.51 8.12
CA GLY A 92 -5.77 -5.10 7.14
C GLY A 92 -6.14 -3.79 6.47
N ALA A 93 -7.36 -3.69 5.92
CA ALA A 93 -7.86 -2.48 5.28
C ALA A 93 -7.89 -1.28 6.24
N THR A 94 -8.35 -1.47 7.48
CA THR A 94 -8.35 -0.40 8.50
C THR A 94 -6.94 0.05 8.85
N SER A 95 -5.99 -0.88 8.99
CA SER A 95 -4.58 -0.55 9.23
C SER A 95 -3.98 0.24 8.08
N PHE A 96 -4.19 -0.21 6.85
CA PHE A 96 -3.72 0.54 5.68
C PHE A 96 -4.39 1.90 5.51
N ALA A 97 -5.69 2.04 5.87
CA ALA A 97 -6.34 3.35 5.91
C ALA A 97 -5.61 4.31 6.88
N GLY A 98 -5.16 3.81 8.03
CA GLY A 98 -4.30 4.57 8.96
C GLY A 98 -2.97 5.00 8.33
N ALA A 99 -2.32 4.11 7.56
CA ALA A 99 -1.11 4.45 6.82
C ALA A 99 -1.37 5.52 5.75
N GLN A 100 -2.45 5.38 4.98
CA GLN A 100 -2.86 6.33 3.94
C GLN A 100 -3.19 7.71 4.51
N LEU A 101 -3.89 7.77 5.64
CA LEU A 101 -4.14 9.02 6.35
C LEU A 101 -2.84 9.66 6.85
N SER A 102 -1.92 8.87 7.36
CA SER A 102 -0.60 9.36 7.80
C SER A 102 0.21 9.92 6.62
N TYR A 103 0.18 9.27 5.46
CA TYR A 103 0.72 9.81 4.21
C TYR A 103 0.04 11.12 3.81
N ALA A 104 -1.29 11.15 3.84
CA ALA A 104 -2.08 12.33 3.49
C ALA A 104 -1.72 13.52 4.39
N VAL A 105 -1.61 13.30 5.70
CA VAL A 105 -1.17 14.33 6.65
C VAL A 105 0.24 14.84 6.32
N ALA A 106 1.20 13.94 6.06
CA ALA A 106 2.56 14.33 5.70
C ALA A 106 2.60 15.18 4.41
N MET A 107 1.85 14.79 3.38
CA MET A 107 1.77 15.54 2.12
C MET A 107 1.02 16.86 2.27
N TRP A 108 -0.06 16.88 3.07
CA TRP A 108 -0.80 18.10 3.37
C TRP A 108 0.07 19.13 4.09
N ARG A 109 0.84 18.69 5.09
CA ARG A 109 1.84 19.51 5.78
C ARG A 109 2.92 20.01 4.83
N ALA A 110 3.29 19.21 3.84
CA ALA A 110 4.21 19.59 2.78
C ALA A 110 3.59 20.56 1.74
N GLY A 111 2.34 21.00 1.93
CA GLY A 111 1.64 21.97 1.11
C GLY A 111 0.77 21.38 0.00
N ALA A 112 0.65 20.05 -0.11
CA ALA A 112 -0.23 19.43 -1.10
C ALA A 112 -1.69 19.81 -0.85
N ARG A 113 -2.42 20.09 -1.93
CA ARG A 113 -3.87 20.33 -1.91
C ARG A 113 -4.47 19.58 -3.10
N PRO A 114 -5.50 18.73 -2.87
CA PRO A 114 -6.08 17.96 -3.96
C PRO A 114 -6.77 18.89 -4.97
N THR A 115 -6.53 18.63 -6.25
CA THR A 115 -7.14 19.34 -7.37
C THR A 115 -8.18 18.46 -8.06
N VAL A 116 -9.13 19.06 -8.78
CA VAL A 116 -10.10 18.30 -9.58
C VAL A 116 -9.37 17.38 -10.56
N ARG A 117 -8.29 17.87 -11.18
CA ARG A 117 -7.47 17.11 -12.14
C ARG A 117 -6.83 15.86 -11.52
N SER A 118 -6.39 15.94 -10.27
CA SER A 118 -5.81 14.78 -9.56
C SER A 118 -6.88 13.83 -9.01
N VAL A 119 -8.03 14.34 -8.59
CA VAL A 119 -9.11 13.54 -8.00
C VAL A 119 -9.90 12.76 -9.05
N THR A 120 -10.28 13.39 -10.18
CA THR A 120 -11.17 12.79 -11.19
C THR A 120 -10.77 11.38 -11.65
N PRO A 121 -9.51 11.09 -12.02
CA PRO A 121 -9.15 9.73 -12.45
C PRO A 121 -9.22 8.70 -11.31
N ARG A 122 -9.06 9.12 -10.04
CA ARG A 122 -9.19 8.23 -8.87
C ARG A 122 -10.65 7.88 -8.58
N VAL A 123 -11.56 8.81 -8.84
CA VAL A 123 -13.00 8.53 -8.76
C VAL A 123 -13.40 7.43 -9.74
N GLY A 124 -12.84 7.42 -10.95
CA GLY A 124 -13.05 6.33 -11.92
C GLY A 124 -12.60 4.96 -11.38
N VAL A 125 -11.42 4.89 -10.76
CA VAL A 125 -10.91 3.66 -10.12
C VAL A 125 -11.79 3.23 -8.96
N LEU A 126 -12.24 4.18 -8.12
CA LEU A 126 -13.15 3.88 -7.00
C LEU A 126 -14.50 3.36 -7.48
N ALA A 127 -15.06 3.95 -8.53
CA ALA A 127 -16.34 3.52 -9.10
C ALA A 127 -16.28 2.10 -9.66
N GLU A 128 -15.19 1.76 -10.35
CA GLU A 128 -14.93 0.40 -10.83
C GLU A 128 -14.84 -0.58 -9.65
N SER A 129 -13.99 -0.29 -8.66
CA SER A 129 -13.82 -1.14 -7.48
C SER A 129 -15.14 -1.30 -6.69
N ALA A 130 -15.91 -0.23 -6.51
CA ALA A 130 -17.21 -0.28 -5.86
C ALA A 130 -18.21 -1.15 -6.63
N THR A 131 -18.17 -1.09 -7.96
CA THR A 131 -19.02 -1.92 -8.83
C THR A 131 -18.69 -3.40 -8.69
N VAL A 132 -17.42 -3.77 -8.67
CA VAL A 132 -17.00 -5.17 -8.46
C VAL A 132 -17.38 -5.64 -7.06
N LEU A 133 -17.09 -4.86 -6.03
CA LEU A 133 -17.40 -5.21 -4.64
C LEU A 133 -18.91 -5.32 -4.37
N SER A 134 -19.72 -4.43 -4.93
CA SER A 134 -21.18 -4.48 -4.75
C SER A 134 -21.80 -5.75 -5.32
N ARG A 135 -21.21 -6.30 -6.38
CA ARG A 135 -21.67 -7.54 -7.01
C ARG A 135 -21.17 -8.80 -6.30
N HIS A 136 -19.94 -8.79 -5.80
CA HIS A 136 -19.29 -10.00 -5.29
C HIS A 136 -19.22 -10.07 -3.76
N ARG A 137 -19.08 -8.94 -3.08
CA ARG A 137 -18.85 -8.86 -1.64
C ARG A 137 -19.51 -7.61 -1.01
N PRO A 138 -20.84 -7.43 -1.13
CA PRO A 138 -21.54 -6.21 -0.67
C PRO A 138 -21.35 -5.94 0.83
N ALA A 139 -21.20 -6.95 1.67
CA ALA A 139 -20.95 -6.81 3.11
C ALA A 139 -19.60 -6.17 3.46
N LEU A 140 -18.65 -6.13 2.53
CA LEU A 140 -17.34 -5.50 2.71
C LEU A 140 -17.30 -4.07 2.15
N LEU A 141 -18.31 -3.65 1.39
CA LEU A 141 -18.34 -2.34 0.72
C LEU A 141 -18.16 -1.15 1.69
N PRO A 142 -18.77 -1.11 2.89
CA PRO A 142 -18.56 0.02 3.79
C PRO A 142 -17.10 0.18 4.24
N VAL A 143 -16.44 -0.92 4.60
CA VAL A 143 -15.04 -0.88 5.08
C VAL A 143 -14.08 -0.64 3.92
N LEU A 144 -14.22 -1.38 2.83
CA LEU A 144 -13.34 -1.26 1.66
C LEU A 144 -13.60 0.03 0.88
N GLY A 145 -14.82 0.55 0.90
CA GLY A 145 -15.15 1.86 0.35
C GLY A 145 -14.49 3.01 1.12
N THR A 146 -14.54 2.96 2.45
CA THR A 146 -13.81 3.94 3.30
C THR A 146 -12.31 3.86 3.05
N TYR A 147 -11.75 2.66 3.04
CA TYR A 147 -10.36 2.40 2.70
C TYR A 147 -9.99 2.96 1.31
N GLY A 148 -10.79 2.67 0.29
CA GLY A 148 -10.56 3.17 -1.07
C GLY A 148 -10.56 4.69 -1.15
N ASN A 149 -11.46 5.37 -0.41
CA ASN A 149 -11.49 6.83 -0.35
C ASN A 149 -10.21 7.41 0.30
N THR A 150 -9.70 6.81 1.38
CA THR A 150 -8.41 7.26 1.97
C THR A 150 -7.26 7.05 1.01
N LEU A 151 -7.24 5.93 0.27
CA LEU A 151 -6.24 5.63 -0.75
C LEU A 151 -6.29 6.63 -1.91
N ALA A 152 -7.48 6.91 -2.45
CA ALA A 152 -7.66 7.86 -3.54
C ALA A 152 -7.22 9.27 -3.13
N THR A 153 -7.58 9.69 -1.91
CA THR A 153 -7.17 10.99 -1.35
C THR A 153 -5.65 11.07 -1.21
N MET A 154 -5.02 10.05 -0.62
CA MET A 154 -3.56 9.97 -0.49
C MET A 154 -2.88 10.02 -1.86
N SER A 155 -3.37 9.25 -2.82
CA SER A 155 -2.81 9.22 -4.18
C SER A 155 -2.97 10.56 -4.92
N ALA A 156 -4.10 11.27 -4.70
CA ALA A 156 -4.30 12.61 -5.26
C ALA A 156 -3.31 13.62 -4.66
N LEU A 157 -3.19 13.65 -3.34
CA LEU A 157 -2.22 14.51 -2.64
C LEU A 157 -0.78 14.23 -3.09
N ALA A 158 -0.41 12.96 -3.32
CA ALA A 158 0.91 12.61 -3.83
C ALA A 158 1.22 13.20 -5.22
N THR A 159 0.18 13.52 -5.99
CA THR A 159 0.30 14.17 -7.31
C THR A 159 0.48 15.68 -7.17
N ASP A 160 -0.14 16.29 -6.16
CA ASP A 160 -0.29 17.73 -6.01
C ASP A 160 0.68 18.35 -4.97
N VAL A 161 1.74 17.63 -4.60
CA VAL A 161 2.79 18.20 -3.75
C VAL A 161 3.49 19.33 -4.46
N PRO A 162 3.61 20.54 -3.85
CA PRO A 162 4.37 21.65 -4.42
C PRO A 162 5.84 21.27 -4.68
N ALA A 163 6.40 21.76 -5.77
CA ALA A 163 7.63 21.31 -6.41
C ALA A 163 7.49 19.87 -6.93
N PRO A 164 7.55 19.68 -8.26
CA PRO A 164 7.26 18.38 -8.88
C PRO A 164 8.05 17.25 -8.24
N GLN A 165 7.32 16.31 -7.65
CA GLN A 165 7.88 15.13 -7.00
C GLN A 165 7.45 13.87 -7.76
N PRO A 166 8.12 13.53 -8.88
CA PRO A 166 7.71 12.40 -9.72
C PRO A 166 7.64 11.08 -8.93
N ARG A 167 8.49 10.91 -7.91
CA ARG A 167 8.47 9.73 -7.03
C ARG A 167 7.19 9.62 -6.23
N LEU A 168 6.72 10.72 -5.61
CA LEU A 168 5.48 10.70 -4.82
C LEU A 168 4.27 10.42 -5.72
N ARG A 169 4.20 11.10 -6.87
CA ARG A 169 3.15 10.87 -7.87
C ARG A 169 3.12 9.41 -8.33
N ALA A 170 4.27 8.87 -8.73
CA ALA A 170 4.36 7.47 -9.16
C ALA A 170 4.00 6.51 -8.02
N GLY A 171 4.49 6.76 -6.80
CA GLY A 171 4.17 5.95 -5.63
C GLY A 171 2.68 5.91 -5.32
N GLY A 172 1.99 7.06 -5.39
CA GLY A 172 0.53 7.14 -5.21
C GLY A 172 -0.24 6.34 -6.26
N TRP A 173 0.19 6.37 -7.51
CA TRP A 173 -0.41 5.57 -8.57
C TRP A 173 -0.11 4.07 -8.43
N PHE A 174 1.14 3.69 -8.12
CA PHE A 174 1.48 2.28 -7.89
C PHE A 174 0.67 1.68 -6.75
N PHE A 175 0.45 2.43 -5.67
CA PHE A 175 -0.38 1.95 -4.56
C PHE A 175 -1.83 1.72 -5.01
N LEU A 176 -2.42 2.71 -5.68
CA LEU A 176 -3.80 2.62 -6.18
C LEU A 176 -3.99 1.46 -7.17
N LEU A 177 -3.05 1.28 -8.10
CA LEU A 177 -3.11 0.19 -9.10
C LEU A 177 -2.84 -1.19 -8.49
N SER A 178 -2.00 -1.27 -7.44
CA SER A 178 -1.83 -2.49 -6.67
C SER A 178 -3.16 -2.96 -6.07
N ASP A 179 -3.89 -2.06 -5.44
CA ASP A 179 -5.16 -2.39 -4.78
C ASP A 179 -6.28 -2.69 -5.76
N LEU A 180 -6.34 -1.97 -6.88
CA LEU A 180 -7.25 -2.30 -7.97
C LEU A 180 -6.99 -3.74 -8.48
N ALA A 181 -5.71 -4.11 -8.62
CA ALA A 181 -5.33 -5.46 -9.05
C ALA A 181 -5.73 -6.54 -8.02
N ILE A 182 -5.72 -6.25 -6.71
CA ILE A 182 -6.23 -7.18 -5.68
C ILE A 182 -7.69 -7.52 -5.93
N ILE A 183 -8.53 -6.49 -6.10
CA ILE A 183 -9.98 -6.65 -6.28
C ILE A 183 -10.26 -7.43 -7.57
N ASN A 184 -9.63 -7.02 -8.67
CA ASN A 184 -9.86 -7.63 -9.98
C ASN A 184 -9.34 -9.07 -10.04
N ARG A 185 -8.16 -9.35 -9.51
CA ARG A 185 -7.62 -10.71 -9.43
C ARG A 185 -8.52 -11.65 -8.64
N ARG A 186 -9.07 -11.19 -7.53
CA ARG A 186 -9.90 -12.02 -6.65
C ARG A 186 -11.27 -12.34 -7.25
N HIS A 187 -11.84 -11.45 -8.02
CA HIS A 187 -13.24 -11.55 -8.46
C HIS A 187 -13.41 -11.76 -9.96
N LEU A 188 -12.47 -11.34 -10.79
CA LEU A 188 -12.60 -11.37 -12.25
C LEU A 188 -11.65 -12.36 -12.93
N VAL A 189 -10.56 -12.79 -12.25
CA VAL A 189 -9.57 -13.69 -12.84
C VAL A 189 -9.80 -15.12 -12.34
N THR A 190 -10.06 -16.04 -13.27
CA THR A 190 -10.27 -17.47 -12.99
C THR A 190 -9.05 -18.34 -13.30
N ASP A 191 -8.23 -17.93 -14.29
CA ASP A 191 -7.02 -18.65 -14.66
C ASP A 191 -5.93 -18.60 -13.57
N THR A 192 -5.41 -19.77 -13.19
CA THR A 192 -4.43 -19.89 -12.09
C THR A 192 -3.12 -19.17 -12.38
N ARG A 193 -2.63 -19.20 -13.62
CA ARG A 193 -1.36 -18.53 -13.99
C ARG A 193 -1.52 -17.01 -13.93
N LEU A 194 -2.65 -16.50 -14.41
CA LEU A 194 -2.98 -15.07 -14.32
C LEU A 194 -3.16 -14.63 -12.86
N ARG A 195 -3.72 -15.49 -11.98
CA ARG A 195 -3.82 -15.20 -10.55
C ARG A 195 -2.44 -15.09 -9.88
N VAL A 196 -1.51 -16.00 -10.19
CA VAL A 196 -0.11 -15.95 -9.69
C VAL A 196 0.60 -14.70 -10.22
N ALA A 197 0.49 -14.41 -11.51
CA ALA A 197 1.07 -13.22 -12.10
C ALA A 197 0.48 -11.92 -11.50
N GLY A 198 -0.83 -11.92 -11.24
CA GLY A 198 -1.53 -10.83 -10.58
C GLY A 198 -1.06 -10.62 -9.14
N GLU A 199 -0.79 -11.70 -8.37
CA GLU A 199 -0.20 -11.59 -7.03
C GLU A 199 1.20 -11.01 -7.07
N ALA A 200 2.04 -11.48 -7.99
CA ALA A 200 3.37 -10.92 -8.19
C ALA A 200 3.32 -9.42 -8.54
N TRP A 201 2.38 -9.01 -9.40
CA TRP A 201 2.14 -7.60 -9.72
C TRP A 201 1.71 -6.80 -8.49
N VAL A 202 0.73 -7.29 -7.72
CA VAL A 202 0.25 -6.64 -6.49
C VAL A 202 1.40 -6.38 -5.54
N LEU A 203 2.19 -7.39 -5.22
CA LEU A 203 3.31 -7.27 -4.28
C LEU A 203 4.42 -6.35 -4.80
N ALA A 204 4.82 -6.52 -6.06
CA ALA A 204 5.87 -5.68 -6.67
C ALA A 204 5.45 -4.20 -6.73
N SER A 205 4.21 -3.91 -7.15
CA SER A 205 3.70 -2.54 -7.22
C SER A 205 3.50 -1.92 -5.83
N TYR A 206 3.03 -2.68 -4.84
CA TYR A 206 2.92 -2.25 -3.46
C TYR A 206 4.29 -1.89 -2.85
N PHE A 207 5.29 -2.77 -2.94
CA PHE A 207 6.63 -2.47 -2.43
C PHE A 207 7.26 -1.28 -3.16
N THR A 208 7.05 -1.17 -4.47
CA THR A 208 7.49 0.00 -5.25
C THR A 208 6.82 1.28 -4.74
N ALA A 209 5.52 1.24 -4.48
CA ALA A 209 4.78 2.37 -3.93
C ALA A 209 5.34 2.81 -2.57
N GLN A 210 5.54 1.87 -1.65
CA GLN A 210 6.09 2.15 -0.32
C GLN A 210 7.49 2.78 -0.41
N TYR A 211 8.36 2.25 -1.27
CA TYR A 211 9.69 2.79 -1.50
C TYR A 211 9.67 4.23 -2.03
N LEU A 212 8.80 4.50 -3.00
CA LEU A 212 8.68 5.81 -3.63
C LEU A 212 8.06 6.85 -2.70
N LEU A 213 7.00 6.49 -1.96
CA LEU A 213 6.29 7.39 -1.06
C LEU A 213 7.12 7.72 0.18
N ILE A 214 7.60 6.71 0.91
CA ILE A 214 8.43 6.93 2.11
C ILE A 214 9.74 7.59 1.72
N GLY A 215 10.39 7.12 0.63
CA GLY A 215 11.62 7.72 0.14
C GLY A 215 11.46 9.19 -0.25
N GLY A 216 10.39 9.51 -0.98
CA GLY A 216 10.09 10.87 -1.41
C GLY A 216 9.80 11.83 -0.25
N LEU A 217 9.07 11.36 0.78
CA LEU A 217 8.77 12.15 1.97
C LEU A 217 9.97 12.25 2.94
N ALA A 218 10.77 11.20 3.05
CA ALA A 218 11.91 11.17 3.97
C ALA A 218 13.11 11.99 3.48
N GLU A 219 13.16 12.39 2.23
CA GLU A 219 14.21 13.22 1.62
C GLU A 219 13.85 14.72 1.58
N ARG A 220 12.69 15.09 2.09
CA ARG A 220 12.25 16.48 2.30
C ARG A 220 12.68 16.99 3.66
#